data_2dd4bd0e604d3f4bb92fa47a5ca7430f
#
_entry.id   2dd4bd0e604d3f4bb92fa47a5ca7430f
#
_cell.length_a   1.000
_cell.length_b   1.000
_cell.length_c   1.000
_cell.angle_alpha   90.00
_cell.angle_beta   90.00
_cell.angle_gamma   90.00
#
_symmetry.space_group_name_H-M   'P 1'
#
loop_
_entity.id
_entity.type
_entity.pdbx_description
1 polymer ?
#
loop_
_entity_poly.entity_id
_entity_poly.type
_entity_poly.pdbx_seq_one_letter_code
_entity_poly.pdbx_strand_id
1 'polypeptide(L)'
;MDKGAEGLLPVLAAVVGVAFLIGSYWFWSRGREFRSNGVTAQAVVLEKYRKDGEFALENFYARVSFEDEQGRPHQVEVKIISRAWRMLSVGETTGITYLRDDPEKVSFGPVWGRKIIGAFLIFFMLVATGLTIAAIGSMFAALLGRSGGAAG
;
A
#
# COMPACT_ATOMS: atom_id res chain seq x y z
N MET A 1 20.98 -4.27 33.83
CA MET A 1 20.45 -4.41 32.48
C MET A 1 19.64 -5.70 32.43
N ASP A 2 18.38 -5.57 32.10
CA ASP A 2 17.34 -6.58 32.32
C ASP A 2 17.44 -7.69 31.25
N LYS A 3 17.85 -8.92 31.66
CA LYS A 3 17.95 -10.08 30.76
C LYS A 3 16.62 -10.49 30.10
N GLY A 4 15.50 -9.93 30.57
CA GLY A 4 14.18 -10.13 29.97
C GLY A 4 13.99 -9.38 28.65
N ALA A 5 14.62 -8.24 28.48
CA ALA A 5 14.49 -7.41 27.29
C ALA A 5 15.23 -7.98 26.07
N GLU A 6 16.32 -8.72 26.29
CA GLU A 6 17.12 -9.32 25.20
C GLU A 6 16.37 -10.44 24.45
N GLY A 7 15.48 -11.16 25.14
CA GLY A 7 14.66 -12.22 24.54
C GLY A 7 13.40 -11.68 23.83
N LEU A 8 12.90 -10.51 24.21
CA LEU A 8 11.67 -9.93 23.66
C LEU A 8 11.90 -9.26 22.29
N LEU A 9 13.06 -8.68 22.07
CA LEU A 9 13.41 -7.96 20.84
C LEU A 9 13.29 -8.82 19.56
N PRO A 10 13.87 -10.05 19.49
CA PRO A 10 13.73 -10.89 18.29
C PRO A 10 12.29 -11.37 18.06
N VAL A 11 11.51 -11.59 19.12
CA VAL A 11 10.10 -11.98 19.00
C VAL A 11 9.27 -10.83 18.43
N LEU A 12 9.45 -9.61 18.94
CA LEU A 12 8.81 -8.41 18.41
C LEU A 12 9.18 -8.15 16.96
N ALA A 13 10.46 -8.28 16.61
CA ALA A 13 10.91 -8.11 15.22
C ALA A 13 10.28 -9.15 14.28
N ALA A 14 10.12 -10.41 14.72
CA ALA A 14 9.46 -11.45 13.93
C ALA A 14 7.96 -11.16 13.73
N VAL A 15 7.25 -10.73 14.76
CA VAL A 15 5.81 -10.36 14.69
C VAL A 15 5.59 -9.17 13.73
N VAL A 16 6.41 -8.13 13.86
CA VAL A 16 6.36 -6.97 12.96
C VAL A 16 6.69 -7.38 11.52
N GLY A 17 7.68 -8.24 11.31
CA GLY A 17 8.02 -8.77 9.98
C GLY A 17 6.87 -9.53 9.33
N VAL A 18 6.20 -10.42 10.07
CA VAL A 18 5.05 -11.18 9.57
C VAL A 18 3.87 -10.27 9.27
N ALA A 19 3.54 -9.32 10.15
CA ALA A 19 2.47 -8.34 9.91
C ALA A 19 2.74 -7.49 8.66
N PHE A 20 4.00 -7.12 8.44
CA PHE A 20 4.42 -6.36 7.26
C PHE A 20 4.31 -7.19 5.97
N LEU A 21 4.65 -8.48 6.00
CA LEU A 21 4.49 -9.40 4.86
C LEU A 21 3.02 -9.54 4.45
N ILE A 22 2.13 -9.75 5.44
CA ILE A 22 0.68 -9.86 5.19
C ILE A 22 0.14 -8.56 4.60
N GLY A 23 0.49 -7.40 5.16
CA GLY A 23 0.09 -6.09 4.67
C GLY A 23 0.58 -5.82 3.25
N SER A 24 1.82 -6.16 2.95
CA SER A 24 2.43 -6.02 1.62
C SER A 24 1.76 -6.91 0.57
N TYR A 25 1.46 -8.16 0.92
CA TYR A 25 0.73 -9.08 0.05
C TYR A 25 -0.67 -8.57 -0.28
N TRP A 26 -1.40 -8.07 0.72
CA TRP A 26 -2.75 -7.53 0.55
C TRP A 26 -2.77 -6.25 -0.31
N PHE A 27 -1.80 -5.36 -0.09
CA PHE A 27 -1.63 -4.16 -0.91
C PHE A 27 -1.27 -4.50 -2.37
N TRP A 28 -0.39 -5.48 -2.57
CA TRP A 28 0.03 -5.91 -3.89
C TRP A 28 -1.08 -6.62 -4.67
N SER A 29 -1.90 -7.44 -4.01
CA SER A 29 -3.02 -8.14 -4.64
C SER A 29 -4.06 -7.17 -5.19
N ARG A 30 -4.44 -6.13 -4.42
CA ARG A 30 -5.35 -5.08 -4.88
C ARG A 30 -4.84 -4.25 -6.07
N GLY A 31 -3.53 -4.07 -6.16
CA GLY A 31 -2.92 -3.33 -7.30
C GLY A 31 -2.81 -4.16 -8.57
N ARG A 32 -3.00 -5.47 -8.49
CA ARG A 32 -2.85 -6.38 -9.64
C ARG A 32 -3.99 -6.22 -10.63
N GLU A 33 -5.22 -6.09 -10.16
CA GLU A 33 -6.42 -5.92 -10.99
C GLU A 33 -6.32 -4.72 -11.94
N PHE A 34 -5.91 -3.55 -11.40
CA PHE A 34 -5.72 -2.35 -12.22
C PHE A 34 -4.53 -2.44 -13.20
N ARG A 35 -3.59 -3.35 -12.98
CA ARG A 35 -2.45 -3.56 -13.90
C ARG A 35 -2.79 -4.48 -15.08
N SER A 36 -3.63 -5.49 -14.84
CA SER A 36 -4.02 -6.46 -15.88
C SER A 36 -5.23 -5.99 -16.67
N ASN A 37 -6.24 -5.43 -15.99
CA ASN A 37 -7.54 -5.12 -16.58
C ASN A 37 -7.89 -3.62 -16.55
N GLY A 38 -6.94 -2.76 -16.14
CA GLY A 38 -7.15 -1.32 -16.05
C GLY A 38 -7.05 -0.64 -17.41
N VAL A 39 -8.08 0.11 -17.76
CA VAL A 39 -8.17 0.93 -18.95
C VAL A 39 -8.04 2.40 -18.57
N THR A 40 -7.20 3.14 -19.29
CA THR A 40 -7.04 4.58 -19.06
C THR A 40 -8.07 5.36 -19.88
N ALA A 41 -8.79 6.27 -19.25
CA ALA A 41 -9.72 7.18 -19.88
C ALA A 41 -9.52 8.62 -19.41
N GLN A 42 -10.06 9.56 -20.18
CA GLN A 42 -10.18 10.96 -19.78
C GLN A 42 -11.52 11.17 -19.08
N ALA A 43 -11.47 11.75 -17.89
CA ALA A 43 -12.67 12.03 -17.11
C ALA A 43 -12.79 13.52 -16.81
N VAL A 44 -14.00 14.06 -16.84
CA VAL A 44 -14.30 15.42 -16.44
C VAL A 44 -14.71 15.43 -14.98
N VAL A 45 -14.11 16.28 -14.17
CA VAL A 45 -14.47 16.49 -12.77
C VAL A 45 -15.76 17.28 -12.67
N LEU A 46 -16.85 16.64 -12.24
CA LEU A 46 -18.16 17.29 -12.12
C LEU A 46 -18.29 18.05 -10.81
N GLU A 47 -17.81 17.47 -9.72
CA GLU A 47 -17.98 17.98 -8.37
C GLU A 47 -16.84 17.54 -7.46
N LYS A 48 -16.52 18.38 -6.48
CA LYS A 48 -15.55 18.11 -5.41
C LYS A 48 -16.19 18.39 -4.07
N TYR A 49 -16.08 17.46 -3.14
CA TYR A 49 -16.63 17.65 -1.80
C TYR A 49 -15.83 16.88 -0.74
N ARG A 50 -16.11 17.22 0.51
CA ARG A 50 -15.54 16.57 1.68
C ARG A 50 -16.65 15.87 2.44
N LYS A 51 -16.34 14.72 3.01
CA LYS A 51 -17.19 14.03 3.97
C LYS A 51 -16.41 13.87 5.27
N ASP A 52 -17.06 14.11 6.38
CA ASP A 52 -16.49 13.79 7.69
C ASP A 52 -16.26 12.26 7.76
N GLY A 53 -15.04 11.90 8.12
CA GLY A 53 -14.66 10.51 8.28
C GLY A 53 -14.66 10.10 9.74
N GLU A 54 -14.47 8.82 9.99
CA GLU A 54 -14.22 8.31 11.34
C GLU A 54 -12.95 8.95 11.92
N PHE A 55 -12.92 9.17 13.22
CA PHE A 55 -11.80 9.80 13.96
C PHE A 55 -11.46 11.23 13.55
N ALA A 56 -12.45 12.05 13.16
CA ALA A 56 -12.27 13.45 12.73
C ALA A 56 -11.30 13.63 11.54
N LEU A 57 -11.10 12.58 10.73
CA LEU A 57 -10.31 12.66 9.50
C LEU A 57 -11.21 13.05 8.35
N GLU A 58 -10.88 14.17 7.68
CA GLU A 58 -11.58 14.58 6.46
C GLU A 58 -11.30 13.59 5.30
N ASN A 59 -12.35 13.06 4.70
CA ASN A 59 -12.27 12.29 3.47
C ASN A 59 -12.62 13.18 2.27
N PHE A 60 -11.78 13.13 1.26
CA PHE A 60 -11.91 13.94 0.05
C PHE A 60 -12.45 13.07 -1.09
N TYR A 61 -13.46 13.58 -1.78
CA TYR A 61 -14.15 12.90 -2.89
C TYR A 61 -14.23 13.81 -4.10
N ALA A 62 -14.20 13.20 -5.28
CA ALA A 62 -14.58 13.84 -6.52
C ALA A 62 -15.57 12.95 -7.25
N ARG A 63 -16.61 13.58 -7.84
CA ARG A 63 -17.49 12.94 -8.80
C ARG A 63 -16.96 13.24 -10.19
N VAL A 64 -16.72 12.18 -10.97
CA VAL A 64 -16.18 12.31 -12.32
C VAL A 64 -17.11 11.65 -13.32
N SER A 65 -17.12 12.19 -14.54
CA SER A 65 -17.81 11.59 -15.70
C SER A 65 -16.78 11.22 -16.75
N PHE A 66 -16.90 10.01 -17.30
CA PHE A 66 -16.06 9.52 -18.40
C PHE A 66 -16.86 8.58 -19.30
N GLU A 67 -16.33 8.30 -20.48
CA GLU A 67 -16.87 7.29 -21.38
C GLU A 67 -15.97 6.05 -21.38
N ASP A 68 -16.58 4.87 -21.37
CA ASP A 68 -15.84 3.61 -21.49
C ASP A 68 -15.44 3.34 -22.97
N GLU A 69 -14.72 2.22 -23.21
CA GLU A 69 -14.31 1.83 -24.56
C GLU A 69 -15.49 1.57 -25.51
N GLN A 70 -16.68 1.37 -24.98
CA GLN A 70 -17.92 1.20 -25.76
C GLN A 70 -18.68 2.51 -25.97
N GLY A 71 -18.15 3.65 -25.51
CA GLY A 71 -18.80 4.96 -25.60
C GLY A 71 -19.97 5.15 -24.63
N ARG A 72 -20.07 4.30 -23.59
CA ARG A 72 -21.12 4.44 -22.57
C ARG A 72 -20.66 5.43 -21.50
N PRO A 73 -21.50 6.42 -21.15
CA PRO A 73 -21.17 7.38 -20.11
C PRO A 73 -21.28 6.77 -18.73
N HIS A 74 -20.29 7.00 -17.89
CA HIS A 74 -20.25 6.62 -16.49
C HIS A 74 -20.05 7.84 -15.61
N GLN A 75 -20.72 7.85 -14.44
CA GLN A 75 -20.50 8.83 -13.38
C GLN A 75 -20.15 8.11 -12.09
N VAL A 76 -18.97 8.35 -11.57
CA VAL A 76 -18.44 7.63 -10.42
C VAL A 76 -17.92 8.60 -9.36
N GLU A 77 -18.20 8.26 -8.11
CA GLU A 77 -17.61 8.93 -6.94
C GLU A 77 -16.28 8.25 -6.58
N VAL A 78 -15.21 9.01 -6.54
CA VAL A 78 -13.88 8.47 -6.24
C VAL A 78 -13.29 9.18 -5.02
N LYS A 79 -12.83 8.38 -4.06
CA LYS A 79 -12.06 8.88 -2.93
C LYS A 79 -10.64 9.22 -3.39
N ILE A 80 -10.18 10.43 -3.10
CA ILE A 80 -8.87 10.93 -3.50
C ILE A 80 -8.09 11.45 -2.29
N ILE A 81 -6.77 11.48 -2.41
CA ILE A 81 -5.91 12.04 -1.37
C ILE A 81 -6.01 13.57 -1.36
N SER A 82 -5.86 14.18 -0.18
CA SER A 82 -5.99 15.63 0.01
C SER A 82 -5.12 16.47 -0.94
N ARG A 83 -3.92 15.99 -1.26
CA ARG A 83 -3.01 16.67 -2.20
C ARG A 83 -3.59 16.70 -3.63
N ALA A 84 -4.06 15.56 -4.14
CA ALA A 84 -4.67 15.47 -5.46
C ALA A 84 -5.97 16.27 -5.51
N TRP A 85 -6.80 16.23 -4.45
CA TRP A 85 -8.04 17.00 -4.35
C TRP A 85 -7.81 18.50 -4.46
N ARG A 86 -6.73 19.03 -3.85
CA ARG A 86 -6.38 20.46 -3.96
C ARG A 86 -5.96 20.88 -5.38
N MET A 87 -5.35 19.97 -6.14
CA MET A 87 -4.83 20.22 -7.47
C MET A 87 -5.91 20.09 -8.56
N LEU A 88 -6.99 19.35 -8.30
CA LEU A 88 -8.09 19.18 -9.24
C LEU A 88 -9.03 20.40 -9.23
N SER A 89 -9.52 20.80 -10.39
CA SER A 89 -10.55 21.83 -10.57
C SER A 89 -11.83 21.23 -11.13
N VAL A 90 -12.98 21.77 -10.72
CA VAL A 90 -14.27 21.37 -11.29
C VAL A 90 -14.30 21.83 -12.76
N GLY A 91 -14.78 20.96 -13.67
CA GLY A 91 -14.75 21.15 -15.10
C GLY A 91 -13.42 20.77 -15.78
N GLU A 92 -12.38 20.45 -15.00
CA GLU A 92 -11.10 20.02 -15.54
C GLU A 92 -11.17 18.58 -16.03
N THR A 93 -10.44 18.29 -17.12
CA THR A 93 -10.25 16.94 -17.63
C THR A 93 -9.02 16.32 -17.00
N THR A 94 -9.16 15.13 -16.44
CA THR A 94 -8.09 14.40 -15.78
C THR A 94 -8.02 12.94 -16.24
N GLY A 95 -6.82 12.38 -16.23
CA GLY A 95 -6.63 10.96 -16.54
C GLY A 95 -7.05 10.07 -15.36
N ILE A 96 -7.87 9.08 -15.64
CA ILE A 96 -8.29 8.05 -14.70
C ILE A 96 -7.95 6.67 -15.25
N THR A 97 -7.92 5.67 -14.37
CA THR A 97 -7.87 4.27 -14.77
C THR A 97 -9.08 3.57 -14.15
N TYR A 98 -9.89 2.93 -14.96
CA TYR A 98 -11.03 2.11 -14.51
C TYR A 98 -10.81 0.64 -14.84
N LEU A 99 -11.53 -0.27 -14.19
CA LEU A 99 -11.49 -1.69 -14.53
C LEU A 99 -12.47 -1.98 -15.65
N ARG A 100 -12.03 -2.72 -16.69
CA ARG A 100 -12.86 -3.10 -17.84
C ARG A 100 -14.11 -3.88 -17.41
N ASP A 101 -13.95 -4.77 -16.43
CA ASP A 101 -15.02 -5.63 -15.93
C ASP A 101 -15.94 -4.92 -14.92
N ASP A 102 -15.51 -3.79 -14.37
CA ASP A 102 -16.24 -3.01 -13.38
C ASP A 102 -15.88 -1.52 -13.50
N PRO A 103 -16.53 -0.79 -14.44
CA PRO A 103 -16.25 0.63 -14.68
C PRO A 103 -16.50 1.56 -13.47
N GLU A 104 -17.22 1.09 -12.45
CA GLU A 104 -17.41 1.86 -11.21
C GLU A 104 -16.13 1.89 -10.36
N LYS A 105 -15.25 0.92 -10.52
CA LYS A 105 -13.94 0.91 -9.86
C LYS A 105 -12.95 1.76 -10.62
N VAL A 106 -12.77 2.98 -10.13
CA VAL A 106 -11.88 3.98 -10.72
C VAL A 106 -10.72 4.32 -9.80
N SER A 107 -9.56 4.53 -10.36
CA SER A 107 -8.36 5.02 -9.68
C SER A 107 -7.87 6.31 -10.31
N PHE A 108 -7.66 7.34 -9.51
CA PHE A 108 -7.04 8.60 -9.94
C PHE A 108 -5.52 8.48 -10.06
N GLY A 109 -5.02 9.07 -11.12
CA GLY A 109 -3.59 9.26 -11.34
C GLY A 109 -2.92 8.12 -12.09
N PRO A 110 -1.73 8.38 -12.62
CA PRO A 110 -0.97 7.39 -13.37
C PRO A 110 -0.58 6.23 -12.45
N VAL A 111 -0.70 5.02 -12.96
CA VAL A 111 -0.29 3.75 -12.31
C VAL A 111 1.18 3.78 -11.85
N TRP A 112 1.94 4.78 -12.30
CA TRP A 112 3.37 5.00 -12.01
C TRP A 112 3.68 5.28 -10.53
N GLY A 113 2.85 6.04 -9.83
CA GLY A 113 3.05 6.31 -8.40
C GLY A 113 3.02 5.05 -7.55
N ARG A 114 2.24 4.06 -7.97
CA ARG A 114 2.17 2.74 -7.33
C ARG A 114 3.43 1.89 -7.55
N LYS A 115 4.16 2.08 -8.67
CA LYS A 115 5.43 1.36 -8.93
C LYS A 115 6.52 1.79 -7.95
N ILE A 116 6.61 3.08 -7.64
CA ILE A 116 7.60 3.62 -6.70
C ILE A 116 7.30 3.11 -5.28
N ILE A 117 6.05 3.17 -4.85
CA ILE A 117 5.64 2.65 -3.53
C ILE A 117 5.90 1.14 -3.45
N GLY A 118 5.59 0.39 -4.51
CA GLY A 118 5.87 -1.05 -4.58
C GLY A 118 7.37 -1.36 -4.46
N ALA A 119 8.23 -0.59 -5.12
CA ALA A 119 9.68 -0.77 -5.03
C ALA A 119 10.21 -0.47 -3.61
N PHE A 120 9.71 0.59 -2.96
CA PHE A 120 10.03 0.89 -1.56
C PHE A 120 9.60 -0.23 -0.61
N LEU A 121 8.40 -0.77 -0.77
CA LEU A 121 7.90 -1.87 0.03
C LEU A 121 8.76 -3.13 -0.12
N ILE A 122 9.16 -3.47 -1.34
CA ILE A 122 10.07 -4.60 -1.61
C ILE A 122 11.43 -4.37 -0.94
N PHE A 123 11.98 -3.17 -1.05
CA PHE A 123 13.24 -2.82 -0.42
C PHE A 123 13.18 -2.96 1.10
N PHE A 124 12.17 -2.41 1.74
CA PHE A 124 11.97 -2.55 3.19
C PHE A 124 11.75 -4.00 3.62
N MET A 125 11.05 -4.80 2.81
CA MET A 125 10.85 -6.22 3.05
C MET A 125 12.17 -6.99 3.03
N LEU A 126 13.05 -6.71 2.07
CA LEU A 126 14.37 -7.34 2.00
C LEU A 126 15.25 -6.97 3.20
N VAL A 127 15.23 -5.70 3.61
CA VAL A 127 15.96 -5.24 4.80
C VAL A 127 15.43 -5.90 6.07
N ALA A 128 14.11 -5.95 6.26
CA ALA A 128 13.50 -6.61 7.42
C ALA A 128 13.82 -8.11 7.48
N THR A 129 13.77 -8.80 6.33
CA THR A 129 14.15 -10.22 6.23
C THR A 129 15.62 -10.43 6.57
N GLY A 130 16.51 -9.60 6.06
CA GLY A 130 17.95 -9.65 6.35
C GLY A 130 18.25 -9.48 7.86
N LEU A 131 17.60 -8.50 8.49
CA LEU A 131 17.73 -8.27 9.94
C LEU A 131 17.21 -9.45 10.76
N THR A 132 16.11 -10.06 10.34
CA THR A 132 15.55 -11.24 11.03
C THR A 132 16.49 -12.44 10.94
N ILE A 133 17.07 -12.71 9.77
CA ILE A 133 18.05 -13.79 9.57
C ILE A 133 19.30 -13.54 10.43
N ALA A 134 19.80 -12.31 10.45
CA ALA A 134 20.96 -11.94 11.28
C ALA A 134 20.68 -12.13 12.78
N ALA A 135 19.48 -11.76 13.26
CA ALA A 135 19.07 -11.94 14.64
C ALA A 135 18.97 -13.43 15.03
N ILE A 136 18.40 -14.27 14.15
CA ILE A 136 18.32 -15.72 14.36
C ILE A 136 19.72 -16.34 14.38
N GLY A 137 20.60 -15.94 13.45
CA GLY A 137 21.97 -16.42 13.38
C GLY A 137 22.77 -16.08 14.64
N SER A 138 22.64 -14.88 15.18
CA SER A 138 23.29 -14.46 16.42
C SER A 138 22.77 -15.23 17.63
N MET A 139 21.48 -15.54 17.68
CA MET A 139 20.89 -16.35 18.76
C MET A 139 21.38 -17.79 18.72
N PHE A 140 21.50 -18.41 17.54
CA PHE A 140 22.07 -19.74 17.36
C PHE A 140 23.57 -19.80 17.76
N ALA A 141 24.35 -18.81 17.36
CA ALA A 141 25.76 -18.71 17.75
C ALA A 141 25.94 -18.61 19.28
N ALA A 142 25.09 -17.84 19.96
CA ALA A 142 25.09 -17.72 21.41
C ALA A 142 24.70 -19.02 22.13
N LEU A 143 23.77 -19.79 21.57
CA LEU A 143 23.38 -21.11 22.11
C LEU A 143 24.50 -22.15 21.96
N LEU A 144 25.16 -22.22 20.79
CA LEU A 144 26.25 -23.15 20.53
C LEU A 144 27.51 -22.80 21.35
N GLY A 145 27.82 -21.52 21.55
CA GLY A 145 28.93 -21.08 22.39
C GLY A 145 28.77 -21.46 23.88
N ARG A 146 27.54 -21.58 24.36
CA ARG A 146 27.25 -22.02 25.74
C ARG A 146 27.43 -23.53 25.98
N SER A 147 27.21 -24.34 24.93
CA SER A 147 27.36 -25.81 25.07
C SER A 147 28.80 -26.28 25.04
N GLY A 148 29.73 -25.49 24.49
CA GLY A 148 31.16 -25.84 24.44
C GLY A 148 31.98 -25.55 25.72
N GLY A 149 31.43 -24.79 26.68
CA GLY A 149 32.10 -24.38 27.90
C GLY A 149 31.90 -25.30 29.13
N ALA A 150 31.15 -26.41 28.99
CA ALA A 150 30.82 -27.30 30.11
C ALA A 150 31.64 -28.60 30.16
N ALA A 151 32.69 -28.74 29.33
CA ALA A 151 33.56 -29.91 29.26
C ALA A 151 35.04 -29.54 29.47
N GLY A 152 35.32 -28.84 30.59
CA GLY A 152 36.68 -28.53 31.02
C GLY A 152 36.82 -28.65 32.52
#